data_7ad4684e2a37c8a2911fe26770fe3aee
#
_entry.id   7ad4684e2a37c8a2911fe26770fe3aee
#
_cell.length_a   1.000
_cell.length_b   1.000
_cell.length_c   1.000
_cell.angle_alpha   90.00
_cell.angle_beta   90.00
_cell.angle_gamma   90.00
#
_symmetry.space_group_name_H-M   'P 1'
#
loop_
_entity.id
_entity.type
_entity.pdbx_description
1 polymer ?
#
loop_
_entity_poly.entity_id
_entity_poly.type
_entity_poly.pdbx_seq_one_letter_code
_entity_poly.pdbx_strand_id
1 'polypeptide(L)'
;NPAQAVNALNRAQSLLREEGALPPVLRDAALTNLQEARQFVAQKSAVDLEARLLLVRHLVGKALYDAFLQAQGEEKAALGQRLARATGLPPALVAQARSAPPEEARRLLEARYLQAMAEDLGQALAAQSRPQAYLALARAYARYLIVQDSPQSRLKAQDFVQALALVSTGQPFRPEVQRLLGQVQAWRQDLLRLQTDQAPSPTEAAPPPTPAPASQPQASPPRPGSVGALFTGGLPEGLEEELSFLALEPETK
;
A
#
# COMPACT_ATOMS: atom_id res chain seq x y z
N ASN A 1 -15.80 13.91 -18.82
CA ASN A 1 -15.79 13.68 -20.27
C ASN A 1 -15.14 12.32 -20.56
N PRO A 2 -15.89 11.33 -21.15
CA PRO A 2 -15.35 9.99 -21.41
C PRO A 2 -14.07 9.98 -22.28
N ALA A 3 -13.96 10.89 -23.23
CA ALA A 3 -12.77 10.97 -24.10
C ALA A 3 -11.50 11.36 -23.32
N GLN A 4 -11.62 12.27 -22.36
CA GLN A 4 -10.49 12.64 -21.49
C GLN A 4 -10.08 11.48 -20.60
N ALA A 5 -11.04 10.75 -20.03
CA ALA A 5 -10.76 9.56 -19.23
C ALA A 5 -10.03 8.48 -20.04
N VAL A 6 -10.49 8.20 -21.27
CA VAL A 6 -9.81 7.24 -22.16
C VAL A 6 -8.38 7.69 -22.51
N ASN A 7 -8.17 8.98 -22.77
CA ASN A 7 -6.84 9.51 -23.07
C ASN A 7 -5.89 9.39 -21.86
N ALA A 8 -6.37 9.69 -20.65
CA ALA A 8 -5.58 9.52 -19.42
C ALA A 8 -5.24 8.05 -19.16
N LEU A 9 -6.20 7.13 -19.35
CA LEU A 9 -5.96 5.68 -19.27
C LEU A 9 -4.92 5.20 -20.29
N ASN A 10 -4.93 5.76 -21.51
CA ASN A 10 -3.94 5.45 -22.54
C ASN A 10 -2.54 5.91 -22.11
N ARG A 11 -2.41 7.14 -21.61
CA ARG A 11 -1.13 7.65 -21.11
C ARG A 11 -0.60 6.82 -19.95
N ALA A 12 -1.44 6.51 -18.96
CA ALA A 12 -1.06 5.65 -17.83
C ALA A 12 -0.60 4.26 -18.31
N GLN A 13 -1.29 3.69 -19.32
CA GLN A 13 -0.92 2.39 -19.87
C GLN A 13 0.44 2.44 -20.60
N SER A 14 0.72 3.50 -21.37
CA SER A 14 2.02 3.69 -22.04
C SER A 14 3.14 3.81 -20.99
N LEU A 15 2.96 4.66 -19.98
CA LEU A 15 3.93 4.82 -18.89
C LEU A 15 4.24 3.49 -18.18
N LEU A 16 3.22 2.66 -17.91
CA LEU A 16 3.44 1.35 -17.29
C LEU A 16 4.15 0.34 -18.19
N ARG A 17 4.02 0.47 -19.52
CA ARG A 17 4.69 -0.43 -20.48
C ARG A 17 6.12 -0.05 -20.79
N GLU A 18 6.40 1.25 -20.89
CA GLU A 18 7.70 1.77 -21.31
C GLU A 18 8.79 1.56 -20.28
N GLU A 19 8.43 1.29 -19.04
CA GLU A 19 9.38 1.28 -17.95
C GLU A 19 9.52 -0.12 -17.30
N GLY A 20 10.74 -0.61 -17.29
CA GLY A 20 11.14 -1.79 -16.52
C GLY A 20 11.13 -1.60 -14.99
N ALA A 21 10.59 -0.48 -14.51
CA ALA A 21 10.67 -0.05 -13.11
C ALA A 21 9.68 -0.77 -12.18
N LEU A 22 8.56 -1.29 -12.71
CA LEU A 22 7.62 -2.08 -11.93
C LEU A 22 7.97 -3.56 -12.02
N PRO A 23 7.92 -4.31 -10.89
CA PRO A 23 7.96 -5.76 -10.93
C PRO A 23 6.94 -6.30 -11.94
N PRO A 24 7.29 -7.28 -12.77
CA PRO A 24 6.39 -7.78 -13.82
C PRO A 24 4.98 -8.12 -13.32
N VAL A 25 4.88 -8.76 -12.16
CA VAL A 25 3.58 -9.14 -11.56
C VAL A 25 2.73 -7.91 -11.24
N LEU A 26 3.31 -6.86 -10.67
CA LEU A 26 2.58 -5.62 -10.35
C LEU A 26 2.22 -4.84 -11.61
N ARG A 27 3.13 -4.80 -12.58
CA ARG A 27 2.89 -4.16 -13.89
C ARG A 27 1.73 -4.84 -14.63
N ASP A 28 1.75 -6.17 -14.73
CA ASP A 28 0.73 -6.92 -15.44
C ASP A 28 -0.63 -6.80 -14.76
N ALA A 29 -0.67 -6.83 -13.42
CA ALA A 29 -1.88 -6.56 -12.64
C ALA A 29 -2.41 -5.14 -12.88
N ALA A 30 -1.53 -4.12 -12.89
CA ALA A 30 -1.92 -2.74 -13.16
C ALA A 30 -2.46 -2.57 -14.59
N LEU A 31 -1.79 -3.15 -15.60
CA LEU A 31 -2.24 -3.12 -16.99
C LEU A 31 -3.61 -3.78 -17.18
N THR A 32 -3.85 -4.93 -16.53
CA THR A 32 -5.15 -5.62 -16.56
C THR A 32 -6.24 -4.73 -15.98
N ASN A 33 -6.00 -4.11 -14.82
CA ASN A 33 -6.97 -3.20 -14.20
C ASN A 33 -7.23 -1.95 -15.05
N LEU A 34 -6.23 -1.39 -15.75
CA LEU A 34 -6.44 -0.28 -16.69
C LEU A 34 -7.26 -0.70 -17.92
N GLN A 35 -7.08 -1.91 -18.41
CA GLN A 35 -7.87 -2.45 -19.50
C GLN A 35 -9.34 -2.62 -19.08
N GLU A 36 -9.61 -3.16 -17.90
CA GLU A 36 -10.96 -3.25 -17.35
C GLU A 36 -11.57 -1.87 -17.10
N ALA A 37 -10.77 -0.90 -16.59
CA ALA A 37 -11.22 0.49 -16.41
C ALA A 37 -11.76 1.12 -17.70
N ARG A 38 -11.16 0.83 -18.86
CA ARG A 38 -11.69 1.28 -20.17
C ARG A 38 -13.08 0.72 -20.47
N GLN A 39 -13.31 -0.54 -20.14
CA GLN A 39 -14.64 -1.15 -20.34
C GLN A 39 -15.68 -0.44 -19.49
N PHE A 40 -15.34 -0.08 -18.25
CA PHE A 40 -16.24 0.65 -17.36
C PHE A 40 -16.51 2.09 -17.82
N VAL A 41 -15.54 2.77 -18.46
CA VAL A 41 -15.82 4.06 -19.14
C VAL A 41 -16.85 3.87 -20.24
N ALA A 42 -16.73 2.84 -21.08
CA ALA A 42 -17.68 2.55 -22.14
C ALA A 42 -19.08 2.19 -21.60
N GLN A 43 -19.12 1.46 -20.48
CA GLN A 43 -20.37 1.07 -19.79
C GLN A 43 -20.96 2.20 -18.93
N LYS A 44 -20.28 3.33 -18.80
CA LYS A 44 -20.64 4.45 -17.90
C LYS A 44 -20.79 4.05 -16.44
N SER A 45 -20.02 3.03 -15.99
CA SER A 45 -20.00 2.58 -14.60
C SER A 45 -18.91 3.34 -13.82
N ALA A 46 -19.31 4.45 -13.19
CA ALA A 46 -18.38 5.28 -12.41
C ALA A 46 -17.80 4.53 -11.20
N VAL A 47 -18.61 3.73 -10.53
CA VAL A 47 -18.21 2.97 -9.33
C VAL A 47 -17.14 1.93 -9.65
N ASP A 48 -17.33 1.15 -10.72
CA ASP A 48 -16.38 0.14 -11.14
C ASP A 48 -15.09 0.79 -11.67
N LEU A 49 -15.20 1.89 -12.40
CA LEU A 49 -14.07 2.68 -12.86
C LEU A 49 -13.24 3.17 -11.66
N GLU A 50 -13.86 3.80 -10.67
CA GLU A 50 -13.18 4.29 -9.47
C GLU A 50 -12.48 3.16 -8.72
N ALA A 51 -13.16 2.02 -8.53
CA ALA A 51 -12.57 0.86 -7.88
C ALA A 51 -11.32 0.34 -8.60
N ARG A 52 -11.34 0.29 -9.95
CA ARG A 52 -10.18 -0.15 -10.73
C ARG A 52 -9.02 0.82 -10.66
N LEU A 53 -9.29 2.12 -10.71
CA LEU A 53 -8.25 3.15 -10.58
C LEU A 53 -7.60 3.13 -9.20
N LEU A 54 -8.39 2.90 -8.14
CA LEU A 54 -7.86 2.68 -6.79
C LEU A 54 -6.88 1.50 -6.74
N LEU A 55 -7.22 0.38 -7.37
CA LEU A 55 -6.33 -0.79 -7.42
C LEU A 55 -5.04 -0.47 -8.18
N VAL A 56 -5.11 0.15 -9.36
CA VAL A 56 -3.92 0.54 -10.13
C VAL A 56 -3.02 1.46 -9.32
N ARG A 57 -3.59 2.50 -8.71
CA ARG A 57 -2.85 3.45 -7.87
C ARG A 57 -2.14 2.77 -6.71
N HIS A 58 -2.77 1.81 -6.05
CA HIS A 58 -2.18 1.11 -4.92
C HIS A 58 -1.21 -0.01 -5.33
N LEU A 59 -1.33 -0.58 -6.53
CA LEU A 59 -0.29 -1.44 -7.10
C LEU A 59 1.01 -0.67 -7.38
N VAL A 60 0.90 0.56 -7.91
CA VAL A 60 2.05 1.48 -8.01
C VAL A 60 2.55 1.86 -6.62
N GLY A 61 1.64 2.13 -5.68
CA GLY A 61 1.94 2.38 -4.28
C GLY A 61 2.72 1.24 -3.62
N LYS A 62 2.40 -0.01 -3.92
CA LYS A 62 3.15 -1.19 -3.46
C LYS A 62 4.59 -1.18 -3.93
N ALA A 63 4.81 -0.90 -5.22
CA ALA A 63 6.16 -0.82 -5.77
C ALA A 63 6.97 0.33 -5.13
N LEU A 64 6.33 1.50 -4.92
CA LEU A 64 6.96 2.64 -4.23
C LEU A 64 7.27 2.32 -2.76
N TYR A 65 6.37 1.62 -2.09
CA TYR A 65 6.55 1.18 -0.70
C TYR A 65 7.76 0.24 -0.55
N ASP A 66 7.86 -0.77 -1.41
CA ASP A 66 8.97 -1.72 -1.39
C ASP A 66 10.31 -1.03 -1.71
N ALA A 67 10.32 -0.15 -2.72
CA ALA A 67 11.49 0.63 -3.08
C ALA A 67 11.91 1.59 -1.94
N PHE A 68 10.95 2.27 -1.31
CA PHE A 68 11.20 3.18 -0.19
C PHE A 68 11.86 2.47 1.00
N LEU A 69 11.42 1.25 1.33
CA LEU A 69 12.00 0.50 2.45
C LEU A 69 13.46 0.07 2.19
N GLN A 70 13.84 -0.09 0.92
CA GLN A 70 15.19 -0.52 0.53
C GLN A 70 16.14 0.66 0.24
N ALA A 71 15.61 1.81 -0.17
CA ALA A 71 16.38 2.98 -0.55
C ALA A 71 17.05 3.68 0.63
N GLN A 72 18.05 4.50 0.34
CA GLN A 72 18.80 5.32 1.30
C GLN A 72 18.96 6.75 0.78
N GLY A 73 19.32 7.67 1.67
CA GLY A 73 19.69 9.04 1.32
C GLY A 73 18.59 9.83 0.59
N GLU A 74 18.99 10.53 -0.47
CA GLU A 74 18.10 11.37 -1.27
C GLU A 74 17.06 10.57 -2.06
N GLU A 75 17.44 9.40 -2.56
CA GLU A 75 16.52 8.49 -3.25
C GLU A 75 15.34 8.10 -2.35
N LYS A 76 15.62 7.74 -1.09
CA LYS A 76 14.58 7.44 -0.11
C LYS A 76 13.64 8.63 0.13
N ALA A 77 14.19 9.86 0.12
CA ALA A 77 13.38 11.07 0.26
C ALA A 77 12.43 11.28 -0.93
N ALA A 78 12.93 11.13 -2.16
CA ALA A 78 12.14 11.25 -3.37
C ALA A 78 11.04 10.18 -3.45
N LEU A 79 11.38 8.91 -3.20
CA LEU A 79 10.44 7.80 -3.15
C LEU A 79 9.37 8.00 -2.08
N GLY A 80 9.74 8.54 -0.90
CA GLY A 80 8.79 8.84 0.16
C GLY A 80 7.76 9.89 -0.23
N GLN A 81 8.15 10.94 -0.94
CA GLN A 81 7.22 11.95 -1.46
C GLN A 81 6.24 11.34 -2.47
N ARG A 82 6.74 10.51 -3.38
CA ARG A 82 5.91 9.80 -4.37
C ARG A 82 4.94 8.82 -3.69
N LEU A 83 5.44 8.04 -2.72
CA LEU A 83 4.62 7.13 -1.92
C LEU A 83 3.50 7.87 -1.19
N ALA A 84 3.80 9.00 -0.54
CA ALA A 84 2.79 9.81 0.14
C ALA A 84 1.69 10.27 -0.82
N ARG A 85 2.06 10.78 -2.01
CA ARG A 85 1.10 11.21 -3.04
C ARG A 85 0.28 10.05 -3.60
N ALA A 86 0.92 8.92 -3.90
CA ALA A 86 0.24 7.76 -4.48
C ALA A 86 -0.77 7.13 -3.51
N THR A 87 -0.48 7.08 -2.22
CA THR A 87 -1.25 6.30 -1.24
C THR A 87 -2.00 7.14 -0.20
N GLY A 88 -1.80 8.46 -0.22
CA GLY A 88 -2.42 9.37 0.74
C GLY A 88 -1.83 9.28 2.16
N LEU A 89 -0.59 8.81 2.30
CA LEU A 89 0.11 8.83 3.58
C LEU A 89 0.43 10.29 4.00
N PRO A 90 0.31 10.62 5.30
CA PRO A 90 0.73 11.90 5.80
C PRO A 90 2.24 12.13 5.55
N PRO A 91 2.66 13.25 4.94
CA PRO A 91 4.08 13.53 4.67
C PRO A 91 4.96 13.49 5.92
N ALA A 92 4.43 13.92 7.08
CA ALA A 92 5.14 13.88 8.35
C ALA A 92 5.47 12.45 8.79
N LEU A 93 4.55 11.50 8.58
CA LEU A 93 4.77 10.08 8.88
C LEU A 93 5.84 9.49 7.97
N VAL A 94 5.81 9.83 6.69
CA VAL A 94 6.83 9.36 5.73
C VAL A 94 8.21 9.94 6.06
N ALA A 95 8.28 11.20 6.49
CA ALA A 95 9.52 11.82 6.97
C ALA A 95 10.08 11.10 8.22
N GLN A 96 9.21 10.72 9.16
CA GLN A 96 9.58 9.92 10.33
C GLN A 96 10.10 8.54 9.89
N ALA A 97 9.38 7.84 9.03
CA ALA A 97 9.78 6.52 8.52
C ALA A 97 11.11 6.57 7.72
N ARG A 98 11.40 7.70 7.04
CA ARG A 98 12.67 7.88 6.34
C ARG A 98 13.89 7.82 7.28
N SER A 99 13.75 8.38 8.47
CA SER A 99 14.83 8.47 9.47
C SER A 99 14.94 7.23 10.36
N ALA A 100 13.94 6.34 10.33
CA ALA A 100 13.90 5.13 11.14
C ALA A 100 14.65 3.97 10.47
N PRO A 101 15.13 2.98 11.25
CA PRO A 101 15.61 1.71 10.73
C PRO A 101 14.55 1.03 9.85
N PRO A 102 14.93 0.21 8.84
CA PRO A 102 13.98 -0.35 7.87
C PRO A 102 12.78 -1.09 8.49
N GLU A 103 13.01 -1.89 9.52
CA GLU A 103 11.93 -2.63 10.20
C GLU A 103 10.99 -1.73 11.00
N GLU A 104 11.52 -0.68 11.59
CA GLU A 104 10.71 0.33 12.28
C GLU A 104 9.92 1.17 11.29
N ALA A 105 10.56 1.61 10.19
CA ALA A 105 9.90 2.30 9.09
C ALA A 105 8.74 1.48 8.53
N ARG A 106 8.96 0.18 8.28
CA ARG A 106 7.93 -0.76 7.84
C ARG A 106 6.74 -0.77 8.80
N ARG A 107 7.00 -1.00 10.10
CA ARG A 107 5.93 -1.07 11.12
C ARG A 107 5.13 0.22 11.24
N LEU A 108 5.80 1.37 11.18
CA LEU A 108 5.15 2.69 11.20
C LEU A 108 4.17 2.86 10.04
N LEU A 109 4.62 2.54 8.82
CA LEU A 109 3.80 2.67 7.62
C LEU A 109 2.68 1.63 7.60
N GLU A 110 2.96 0.37 7.94
CA GLU A 110 1.93 -0.68 8.03
C GLU A 110 0.85 -0.32 9.04
N ALA A 111 1.21 0.15 10.23
CA ALA A 111 0.24 0.55 11.25
C ALA A 111 -0.71 1.65 10.74
N ARG A 112 -0.21 2.58 9.93
CA ARG A 112 -1.05 3.63 9.32
C ARG A 112 -1.95 3.08 8.21
N TYR A 113 -1.43 2.18 7.34
CA TYR A 113 -2.27 1.53 6.32
C TYR A 113 -3.36 0.69 6.97
N LEU A 114 -3.05 -0.06 8.03
CA LEU A 114 -4.04 -0.85 8.76
C LEU A 114 -5.10 0.02 9.44
N GLN A 115 -4.72 1.17 9.98
CA GLN A 115 -5.67 2.13 10.51
C GLN A 115 -6.63 2.62 9.43
N ALA A 116 -6.11 3.06 8.29
CA ALA A 116 -6.93 3.53 7.18
C ALA A 116 -7.81 2.41 6.59
N MET A 117 -7.30 1.18 6.55
CA MET A 117 -8.07 0.00 6.13
C MET A 117 -9.24 -0.28 7.10
N ALA A 118 -9.02 -0.17 8.41
CA ALA A 118 -10.08 -0.32 9.41
C ALA A 118 -11.14 0.78 9.27
N GLU A 119 -10.74 2.02 8.98
CA GLU A 119 -11.65 3.14 8.70
C GLU A 119 -12.51 2.85 7.45
N ASP A 120 -11.91 2.37 6.35
CA ASP A 120 -12.63 2.01 5.13
C ASP A 120 -13.59 0.82 5.36
N LEU A 121 -13.19 -0.21 6.09
CA LEU A 121 -14.07 -1.33 6.46
C LEU A 121 -15.25 -0.87 7.34
N GLY A 122 -14.98 0.05 8.28
CA GLY A 122 -16.03 0.69 9.08
C GLY A 122 -17.02 1.47 8.20
N GLN A 123 -16.53 2.21 7.20
CA GLN A 123 -17.39 2.90 6.23
C GLN A 123 -18.20 1.91 5.40
N ALA A 124 -17.66 0.78 5.00
CA ALA A 124 -18.39 -0.27 4.28
C ALA A 124 -19.54 -0.84 5.12
N LEU A 125 -19.35 -1.03 6.44
CA LEU A 125 -20.38 -1.48 7.36
C LEU A 125 -21.48 -0.42 7.58
N ALA A 126 -21.11 0.86 7.61
CA ALA A 126 -22.03 1.99 7.80
C ALA A 126 -22.74 2.44 6.52
N ALA A 127 -22.31 1.92 5.35
CA ALA A 127 -22.81 2.36 4.06
C ALA A 127 -24.33 2.19 3.91
N GLN A 128 -24.98 3.22 3.37
CA GLN A 128 -26.42 3.25 3.12
C GLN A 128 -26.80 2.64 1.76
N SER A 129 -25.81 2.43 0.88
CA SER A 129 -26.03 1.85 -0.44
C SER A 129 -24.91 0.86 -0.81
N ARG A 130 -25.23 -0.07 -1.72
CA ARG A 130 -24.23 -1.03 -2.24
C ARG A 130 -23.05 -0.36 -2.92
N PRO A 131 -23.21 0.65 -3.78
CA PRO A 131 -22.10 1.35 -4.38
C PRO A 131 -21.14 1.95 -3.34
N GLN A 132 -21.66 2.56 -2.28
CA GLN A 132 -20.84 3.10 -1.19
C GLN A 132 -20.09 1.99 -0.45
N ALA A 133 -20.77 0.87 -0.12
CA ALA A 133 -20.13 -0.28 0.52
C ALA A 133 -19.03 -0.87 -0.38
N TYR A 134 -19.30 -1.00 -1.66
CA TYR A 134 -18.36 -1.54 -2.63
C TYR A 134 -17.09 -0.68 -2.73
N LEU A 135 -17.23 0.64 -2.87
CA LEU A 135 -16.08 1.55 -2.95
C LEU A 135 -15.28 1.59 -1.66
N ALA A 136 -15.94 1.60 -0.50
CA ALA A 136 -15.25 1.56 0.78
C ALA A 136 -14.45 0.25 0.93
N LEU A 137 -15.04 -0.88 0.58
CA LEU A 137 -14.38 -2.17 0.60
C LEU A 137 -13.25 -2.27 -0.44
N ALA A 138 -13.42 -1.70 -1.64
CA ALA A 138 -12.37 -1.61 -2.65
C ALA A 138 -11.17 -0.78 -2.18
N ARG A 139 -11.41 0.32 -1.44
CA ARG A 139 -10.32 1.10 -0.81
C ARG A 139 -9.58 0.28 0.24
N ALA A 140 -10.28 -0.44 1.11
CA ALA A 140 -9.65 -1.34 2.08
C ALA A 140 -8.78 -2.40 1.39
N TYR A 141 -9.29 -3.02 0.33
CA TYR A 141 -8.54 -3.99 -0.47
C TYR A 141 -7.31 -3.37 -1.12
N ALA A 142 -7.44 -2.20 -1.73
CA ALA A 142 -6.33 -1.49 -2.34
C ALA A 142 -5.20 -1.21 -1.34
N ARG A 143 -5.53 -0.80 -0.10
CA ARG A 143 -4.55 -0.59 0.97
C ARG A 143 -3.89 -1.91 1.40
N TYR A 144 -4.66 -3.00 1.47
CA TYR A 144 -4.14 -4.32 1.77
C TYR A 144 -3.05 -4.74 0.78
N LEU A 145 -3.23 -4.46 -0.53
CA LEU A 145 -2.24 -4.80 -1.55
C LEU A 145 -0.85 -4.21 -1.29
N ILE A 146 -0.75 -3.06 -0.60
CA ILE A 146 0.54 -2.46 -0.25
C ILE A 146 1.26 -3.27 0.82
N VAL A 147 0.53 -3.79 1.80
CA VAL A 147 1.08 -4.46 2.98
C VAL A 147 0.88 -5.98 2.98
N GLN A 148 0.44 -6.56 1.86
CA GLN A 148 0.08 -7.98 1.75
C GLN A 148 1.23 -8.95 2.10
N ASP A 149 2.49 -8.52 1.90
CA ASP A 149 3.68 -9.33 2.17
C ASP A 149 4.19 -9.18 3.62
N SER A 150 3.44 -8.50 4.48
CA SER A 150 3.81 -8.39 5.90
C SER A 150 3.83 -9.75 6.57
N PRO A 151 4.90 -10.09 7.31
CA PRO A 151 5.00 -11.36 8.02
C PRO A 151 3.94 -11.53 9.13
N GLN A 152 3.32 -10.43 9.57
CA GLN A 152 2.24 -10.45 10.55
C GLN A 152 0.85 -10.57 9.92
N SER A 153 0.75 -10.50 8.58
CA SER A 153 -0.55 -10.58 7.89
C SER A 153 -1.18 -11.97 8.04
N ARG A 154 -2.43 -12.00 8.49
CA ARG A 154 -3.29 -13.18 8.51
C ARG A 154 -4.37 -13.13 7.46
N LEU A 155 -4.44 -12.02 6.72
CA LEU A 155 -5.40 -11.78 5.64
C LEU A 155 -4.83 -12.29 4.32
N LYS A 156 -5.74 -12.62 3.41
CA LYS A 156 -5.44 -12.98 2.02
C LYS A 156 -6.21 -12.08 1.07
N ALA A 157 -5.68 -11.86 -0.12
CA ALA A 157 -6.38 -11.12 -1.18
C ALA A 157 -7.77 -11.69 -1.45
N GLN A 158 -7.91 -13.03 -1.41
CA GLN A 158 -9.17 -13.74 -1.62
C GLN A 158 -10.26 -13.34 -0.61
N ASP A 159 -9.91 -13.01 0.63
CA ASP A 159 -10.89 -12.57 1.64
C ASP A 159 -11.61 -11.28 1.19
N PHE A 160 -10.85 -10.32 0.64
CA PHE A 160 -11.42 -9.08 0.09
C PHE A 160 -12.20 -9.30 -1.20
N VAL A 161 -11.69 -10.16 -2.10
CA VAL A 161 -12.38 -10.51 -3.35
C VAL A 161 -13.73 -11.16 -3.05
N GLN A 162 -13.80 -12.05 -2.08
CA GLN A 162 -15.04 -12.68 -1.64
C GLN A 162 -16.03 -11.64 -1.06
N ALA A 163 -15.56 -10.74 -0.21
CA ALA A 163 -16.41 -9.69 0.35
C ALA A 163 -16.95 -8.74 -0.74
N LEU A 164 -16.10 -8.34 -1.71
CA LEU A 164 -16.52 -7.54 -2.87
C LEU A 164 -17.57 -8.26 -3.73
N ALA A 165 -17.40 -9.57 -3.94
CA ALA A 165 -18.36 -10.39 -4.69
C ALA A 165 -19.72 -10.45 -3.97
N LEU A 166 -19.77 -10.58 -2.64
CA LEU A 166 -21.00 -10.55 -1.86
C LEU A 166 -21.73 -9.21 -2.03
N VAL A 167 -21.02 -8.08 -1.98
CA VAL A 167 -21.61 -6.75 -2.22
C VAL A 167 -22.17 -6.66 -3.64
N SER A 168 -21.40 -7.08 -4.66
CA SER A 168 -21.79 -6.98 -6.07
C SER A 168 -23.03 -7.82 -6.38
N THR A 169 -23.13 -9.02 -5.82
CA THR A 169 -24.25 -9.96 -6.03
C THR A 169 -25.46 -9.67 -5.11
N GLY A 170 -25.34 -8.69 -4.20
CA GLY A 170 -26.42 -8.33 -3.28
C GLY A 170 -26.62 -9.33 -2.14
N GLN A 171 -25.64 -10.17 -1.89
CA GLN A 171 -25.63 -11.11 -0.77
C GLN A 171 -25.29 -10.40 0.54
N PRO A 172 -25.62 -11.01 1.71
CA PRO A 172 -25.23 -10.47 3.01
C PRO A 172 -23.70 -10.39 3.13
N PHE A 173 -23.14 -9.20 3.10
CA PHE A 173 -21.70 -8.96 3.13
C PHE A 173 -21.18 -8.48 4.51
N ARG A 174 -22.07 -7.91 5.34
CA ARG A 174 -21.67 -7.32 6.63
C ARG A 174 -20.93 -8.26 7.57
N PRO A 175 -21.34 -9.53 7.75
CA PRO A 175 -20.61 -10.47 8.61
C PRO A 175 -19.17 -10.68 8.14
N GLU A 176 -18.95 -10.78 6.82
CA GLU A 176 -17.63 -10.96 6.25
C GLU A 176 -16.75 -9.71 6.43
N VAL A 177 -17.30 -8.52 6.16
CA VAL A 177 -16.59 -7.25 6.39
C VAL A 177 -16.28 -7.05 7.88
N GLN A 178 -17.15 -7.47 8.79
CA GLN A 178 -16.91 -7.41 10.23
C GLN A 178 -15.78 -8.36 10.65
N ARG A 179 -15.71 -9.55 10.07
CA ARG A 179 -14.59 -10.49 10.25
C ARG A 179 -13.27 -9.87 9.78
N LEU A 180 -13.24 -9.26 8.59
CA LEU A 180 -12.07 -8.57 8.06
C LEU A 180 -11.62 -7.44 8.99
N LEU A 181 -12.55 -6.61 9.45
CA LEU A 181 -12.26 -5.52 10.38
C LEU A 181 -11.62 -6.01 11.67
N GLY A 182 -12.15 -7.08 12.26
CA GLY A 182 -11.56 -7.71 13.45
C GLY A 182 -10.13 -8.20 13.23
N GLN A 183 -9.85 -8.82 12.09
CA GLN A 183 -8.51 -9.29 11.74
C GLN A 183 -7.53 -8.14 11.50
N VAL A 184 -7.95 -7.06 10.83
CA VAL A 184 -7.14 -5.85 10.63
C VAL A 184 -6.80 -5.19 11.96
N GLN A 185 -7.77 -5.07 12.86
CA GLN A 185 -7.55 -4.51 14.19
C GLN A 185 -6.60 -5.35 15.04
N ALA A 186 -6.73 -6.67 15.01
CA ALA A 186 -5.83 -7.59 15.70
C ALA A 186 -4.39 -7.47 15.15
N TRP A 187 -4.22 -7.46 13.85
CA TRP A 187 -2.93 -7.26 13.20
C TRP A 187 -2.29 -5.94 13.61
N ARG A 188 -3.06 -4.84 13.57
CA ARG A 188 -2.57 -3.53 14.02
C ARG A 188 -2.13 -3.54 15.49
N GLN A 189 -2.87 -4.20 16.36
CA GLN A 189 -2.50 -4.32 17.78
C GLN A 189 -1.19 -5.10 17.95
N ASP A 190 -0.98 -6.18 17.21
CA ASP A 190 0.25 -6.95 17.24
C ASP A 190 1.46 -6.09 16.82
N LEU A 191 1.33 -5.27 15.77
CA LEU A 191 2.38 -4.33 15.36
C LEU A 191 2.71 -3.30 16.44
N LEU A 192 1.70 -2.75 17.11
CA LEU A 192 1.90 -1.76 18.18
C LEU A 192 2.58 -2.37 19.41
N ARG A 193 2.27 -3.61 19.77
CA ARG A 193 2.96 -4.35 20.83
C ARG A 193 4.45 -4.53 20.53
N LEU A 194 4.78 -4.93 19.30
CA LEU A 194 6.18 -5.08 18.88
C LEU A 194 6.96 -3.75 18.94
N GLN A 195 6.30 -2.61 18.78
CA GLN A 195 6.93 -1.29 18.97
C GLN A 195 7.22 -0.99 20.44
N THR A 196 6.32 -1.39 21.33
CA THR A 196 6.47 -1.15 22.80
C THR A 196 7.56 -2.02 23.40
N ASP A 197 7.66 -3.28 23.00
CA ASP A 197 8.65 -4.24 23.51
C ASP A 197 10.09 -3.91 23.07
N GLN A 198 10.27 -3.09 22.02
CA GLN A 198 11.57 -2.63 21.55
C GLN A 198 11.96 -1.23 22.06
N ALA A 199 11.09 -0.56 22.82
CA ALA A 199 11.48 0.66 23.51
C ALA A 199 12.55 0.29 24.57
N PRO A 200 13.72 0.98 24.61
CA PRO A 200 14.73 0.70 25.61
C PRO A 200 14.12 0.90 27.00
N SER A 201 14.19 -0.13 27.83
CA SER A 201 13.85 0.00 29.25
C SER A 201 14.60 1.18 29.83
N PRO A 202 14.00 2.03 30.68
CA PRO A 202 14.71 3.14 31.30
C PRO A 202 15.92 2.58 32.02
N THR A 203 17.08 3.04 31.63
CA THR A 203 18.40 2.64 32.01
C THR A 203 18.51 2.55 33.54
N GLU A 204 18.56 1.35 34.03
CA GLU A 204 19.19 1.07 35.33
C GLU A 204 20.69 1.37 35.14
N ALA A 205 21.20 2.30 35.92
CA ALA A 205 22.55 2.82 35.80
C ALA A 205 23.59 1.69 35.80
N ALA A 206 24.28 1.53 34.68
CA ALA A 206 25.36 0.54 34.53
C ALA A 206 26.61 0.96 35.33
N PRO A 207 27.27 0.04 36.00
CA PRO A 207 28.60 0.27 36.58
C PRO A 207 29.66 0.44 35.48
N PRO A 208 30.79 1.12 35.75
CA PRO A 208 31.77 1.50 34.75
C PRO A 208 32.46 0.30 34.10
N PRO A 209 32.82 0.35 32.83
CA PRO A 209 33.35 -0.78 32.08
C PRO A 209 34.79 -1.10 32.39
N THR A 210 35.05 -2.38 32.66
CA THR A 210 36.38 -2.99 32.67
C THR A 210 36.79 -3.26 31.21
N PRO A 211 38.02 -2.95 30.80
CA PRO A 211 38.45 -3.18 29.41
C PRO A 211 38.71 -4.65 29.14
N ALA A 212 38.09 -5.22 28.13
CA ALA A 212 38.36 -6.55 27.60
C ALA A 212 38.92 -6.49 26.17
N PRO A 213 39.71 -7.49 25.73
CA PRO A 213 40.63 -7.40 24.62
C PRO A 213 39.94 -7.57 23.23
N ALA A 214 40.57 -6.97 22.22
CA ALA A 214 40.19 -7.00 20.85
C ALA A 214 39.98 -8.41 20.27
N SER A 215 38.79 -8.65 19.71
CA SER A 215 38.52 -9.81 18.86
C SER A 215 38.21 -9.36 17.45
N GLN A 216 38.86 -10.03 16.51
CA GLN A 216 38.86 -9.77 15.08
C GLN A 216 37.48 -9.93 14.41
N PRO A 217 37.20 -9.24 13.31
CA PRO A 217 35.94 -9.38 12.57
C PRO A 217 35.92 -10.68 11.76
N GLN A 218 35.00 -11.57 12.06
CA GLN A 218 34.64 -12.68 11.19
C GLN A 218 33.64 -12.20 10.13
N ALA A 219 34.05 -12.26 8.88
CA ALA A 219 33.20 -12.04 7.73
C ALA A 219 32.19 -13.18 7.62
N SER A 220 30.90 -12.82 7.65
CA SER A 220 29.82 -13.75 7.33
C SER A 220 29.60 -13.81 5.81
N PRO A 221 29.37 -15.01 5.22
CA PRO A 221 29.18 -15.14 3.78
C PRO A 221 27.84 -14.55 3.31
N PRO A 222 27.75 -14.07 2.06
CA PRO A 222 26.52 -13.47 1.53
C PRO A 222 25.43 -14.53 1.33
N ARG A 223 24.22 -14.26 1.81
CA ARG A 223 23.04 -15.06 1.50
C ARG A 223 22.60 -14.80 0.06
N PRO A 224 22.36 -15.82 -0.78
CA PRO A 224 21.79 -15.65 -2.11
C PRO A 224 20.27 -15.43 -1.99
N GLY A 225 19.76 -14.45 -2.74
CA GLY A 225 18.33 -14.31 -2.99
C GLY A 225 17.65 -13.09 -2.38
N SER A 226 18.24 -11.92 -2.49
CA SER A 226 17.50 -10.66 -2.30
C SER A 226 17.01 -10.16 -3.66
N VAL A 227 15.70 -10.05 -3.81
CA VAL A 227 15.01 -9.49 -5.00
C VAL A 227 15.32 -7.99 -5.18
N GLY A 228 16.11 -7.40 -4.28
CA GLY A 228 16.47 -5.98 -4.28
C GLY A 228 17.40 -5.51 -5.40
N ALA A 229 17.98 -6.42 -6.21
CA ALA A 229 18.90 -6.04 -7.30
C ALA A 229 18.20 -5.64 -8.62
N LEU A 230 16.84 -5.62 -8.68
CA LEU A 230 16.08 -5.33 -9.91
C LEU A 230 15.59 -3.89 -10.02
N PHE A 231 15.85 -3.02 -9.05
CA PHE A 231 15.35 -1.65 -9.02
C PHE A 231 16.46 -0.61 -9.28
N THR A 232 17.11 -0.67 -10.42
CA THR A 232 18.02 0.40 -10.87
C THR A 232 17.35 1.43 -11.79
N GLY A 233 16.06 1.27 -12.10
CA GLY A 233 15.26 2.23 -12.86
C GLY A 233 14.11 2.75 -11.99
N GLY A 234 14.03 4.05 -11.73
CA GLY A 234 12.92 4.66 -10.99
C GLY A 234 11.58 4.46 -11.72
N LEU A 235 10.46 4.49 -10.97
CA LEU A 235 9.12 4.53 -11.57
C LEU A 235 8.98 5.77 -12.47
N PRO A 236 8.20 5.69 -13.58
CA PRO A 236 8.04 6.81 -14.49
C PRO A 236 7.59 8.08 -13.75
N GLU A 237 8.29 9.19 -13.97
CA GLU A 237 7.86 10.47 -13.43
C GLU A 237 6.49 10.84 -14.03
N GLY A 238 5.57 11.27 -13.17
CA GLY A 238 4.24 11.69 -13.58
C GLY A 238 3.18 10.59 -13.61
N LEU A 239 3.53 9.30 -13.43
CA LEU A 239 2.52 8.23 -13.39
C LEU A 239 1.51 8.45 -12.26
N GLU A 240 1.96 8.88 -11.08
CA GLU A 240 1.11 9.20 -9.93
C GLU A 240 0.19 10.38 -10.20
N GLU A 241 0.64 11.37 -10.97
CA GLU A 241 -0.15 12.54 -11.35
C GLU A 241 -1.27 12.15 -12.31
N GLU A 242 -0.96 11.34 -13.33
CA GLU A 242 -1.97 10.82 -14.25
C GLU A 242 -3.02 9.94 -13.55
N LEU A 243 -2.60 9.10 -12.61
CA LEU A 243 -3.52 8.29 -11.81
C LEU A 243 -4.34 9.14 -10.83
N SER A 244 -3.78 10.24 -10.30
CA SER A 244 -4.49 11.17 -9.43
C SER A 244 -5.53 11.98 -10.19
N PHE A 245 -5.28 12.34 -11.44
CA PHE A 245 -6.25 13.00 -12.30
C PHE A 245 -7.47 12.13 -12.62
N LEU A 246 -7.27 10.80 -12.65
CA LEU A 246 -8.35 9.83 -12.89
C LEU A 246 -9.17 9.54 -11.61
N ALA A 247 -8.63 9.81 -10.43
CA ALA A 247 -9.38 9.75 -9.19
C ALA A 247 -10.32 10.97 -9.16
N LEU A 248 -11.60 10.73 -9.49
CA LEU A 248 -12.65 11.73 -9.39
C LEU A 248 -12.72 12.23 -7.94
N GLU A 249 -12.39 13.50 -7.71
CA GLU A 249 -12.69 14.16 -6.45
C GLU A 249 -14.20 14.04 -6.22
N PRO A 250 -14.67 13.63 -5.03
CA PRO A 250 -16.09 13.69 -4.73
C PRO A 250 -16.49 15.16 -4.78
N GLU A 251 -17.33 15.53 -5.75
CA GLU A 251 -17.92 16.87 -5.79
C GLU A 251 -18.64 17.10 -4.46
N THR A 252 -18.04 17.95 -3.63
CA THR A 252 -18.68 18.55 -2.46
C THR A 252 -19.84 19.42 -2.97
N LYS A 253 -21.04 18.90 -2.88
CA LYS A 253 -22.28 19.67 -2.83
C LYS A 253 -22.95 19.47 -1.51
#